data_14a38c7469049759413be91e8d62d706
#
_entry.id   14a38c7469049759413be91e8d62d706
#
_cell.length_a   1.000
_cell.length_b   1.000
_cell.length_c   1.000
_cell.angle_alpha   90.00
_cell.angle_beta   90.00
_cell.angle_gamma   90.00
#
_symmetry.space_group_name_H-M   'P 1'
#
loop_
_entity.id
_entity.type
_entity.pdbx_description
1 polymer ?
#
loop_
_entity_poly.entity_id
_entity_poly.type
_entity_poly.pdbx_seq_one_letter_code
_entity_poly.pdbx_strand_id
1 'polypeptide(L)'
;MRAREKGVKKSTAATKSKSGTKNSPASAPPHDPSNAKGSVTRHLEANRGEAYTEARLIDGLDEDLRDAWQKLRDFAAGLGPQRIYASPLSIMFARKVCYFFVRPRKTFLEVWIFLPRKIKGLRSMHGPTKKVKHCNLCKVVHADQIEEPLTDWIREAFEFAPER
;
A
#
# COMPACT_ATOMS: atom_id res chain seq x y z
N MET A 1 -50.77 37.16 -6.42
CA MET A 1 -51.63 37.06 -5.21
C MET A 1 -50.96 36.11 -4.24
N ARG A 2 -50.55 36.69 -3.17
CA ARG A 2 -50.70 36.30 -1.73
C ARG A 2 -50.09 34.95 -1.36
N ALA A 3 -49.21 34.85 -0.45
CA ALA A 3 -48.84 35.42 0.83
C ALA A 3 -48.43 34.24 1.72
N ARG A 4 -47.23 34.32 2.34
CA ARG A 4 -46.97 34.42 3.80
C ARG A 4 -47.55 33.27 4.65
N GLU A 5 -46.76 32.61 5.47
CA GLU A 5 -46.35 32.94 6.89
C GLU A 5 -45.34 31.88 7.37
N LYS A 6 -44.22 32.15 8.00
CA LYS A 6 -43.87 32.64 9.33
C LYS A 6 -44.50 31.86 10.50
N GLY A 7 -43.63 31.31 11.34
CA GLY A 7 -43.89 30.86 12.70
C GLY A 7 -42.68 30.10 13.26
N VAL A 8 -41.76 30.63 13.94
CA VAL A 8 -41.57 31.14 15.31
C VAL A 8 -41.20 30.05 16.35
N LYS A 9 -39.95 30.15 16.78
CA LYS A 9 -39.31 30.01 18.13
C LYS A 9 -39.96 29.18 19.23
N LYS A 10 -39.08 28.41 19.98
CA LYS A 10 -38.73 28.50 21.43
C LYS A 10 -37.93 27.26 21.77
N SER A 11 -36.68 27.24 22.18
CA SER A 11 -36.02 27.72 23.41
C SER A 11 -36.57 27.21 24.75
N THR A 12 -35.83 26.34 25.41
CA THR A 12 -35.60 26.20 26.86
C THR A 12 -34.50 25.16 27.07
N ALA A 13 -33.40 25.39 27.54
CA ALA A 13 -32.70 25.77 28.77
C ALA A 13 -32.66 24.65 29.84
N ALA A 14 -31.43 24.20 30.07
CA ALA A 14 -30.75 23.83 31.32
C ALA A 14 -31.31 22.76 32.24
N THR A 15 -30.49 21.77 32.59
CA THR A 15 -30.16 21.52 33.99
C THR A 15 -28.81 20.82 34.15
N LYS A 16 -28.00 21.35 35.04
CA LYS A 16 -26.74 20.83 35.58
C LYS A 16 -27.01 19.62 36.49
N SER A 17 -26.13 18.60 36.44
CA SER A 17 -25.73 17.96 37.70
C SER A 17 -24.30 17.47 37.59
N LYS A 18 -23.50 17.90 38.55
CA LYS A 18 -22.14 17.46 38.87
C LYS A 18 -22.22 16.13 39.61
N SER A 19 -21.36 15.16 39.29
CA SER A 19 -20.70 14.40 40.34
C SER A 19 -19.40 13.82 39.73
N GLY A 20 -18.32 14.09 40.43
CA GLY A 20 -17.00 13.69 40.06
C GLY A 20 -16.69 12.26 40.48
N THR A 21 -15.81 11.65 39.75
CA THR A 21 -14.93 10.62 40.31
C THR A 21 -13.60 10.72 39.59
N LYS A 22 -12.58 11.09 40.36
CA LYS A 22 -11.18 11.04 39.98
C LYS A 22 -10.77 9.59 39.89
N ASN A 23 -10.39 9.13 38.73
CA ASN A 23 -9.47 8.01 38.56
C ASN A 23 -8.39 8.42 37.58
N SER A 24 -7.21 8.63 38.10
CA SER A 24 -5.98 8.73 37.35
C SER A 24 -5.63 7.40 36.74
N PRO A 25 -5.43 7.26 35.45
CA PRO A 25 -4.72 6.10 34.92
C PRO A 25 -3.21 6.36 34.96
N ALA A 26 -2.54 5.29 35.34
CA ALA A 26 -1.12 5.12 35.46
C ALA A 26 -0.32 5.63 34.27
N SER A 27 0.85 6.13 34.58
CA SER A 27 1.92 6.57 33.70
C SER A 27 2.17 5.58 32.56
N ALA A 28 1.97 6.03 31.32
CA ALA A 28 2.51 5.38 30.16
C ALA A 28 4.04 5.51 30.18
N PRO A 29 4.81 4.47 29.81
CA PRO A 29 6.25 4.56 29.73
C PRO A 29 6.67 5.55 28.64
N PRO A 30 7.78 6.26 28.79
CA PRO A 30 8.24 7.24 27.84
C PRO A 30 8.57 6.60 26.50
N HIS A 31 7.95 7.11 25.44
CA HIS A 31 8.32 6.78 24.06
C HIS A 31 9.74 7.30 23.77
N ASP A 32 10.67 6.38 23.65
CA ASP A 32 12.03 6.65 23.20
C ASP A 32 12.03 6.91 21.67
N PRO A 33 12.33 8.14 21.20
CA PRO A 33 12.32 8.47 19.79
C PRO A 33 13.51 7.91 19.00
N SER A 34 14.44 7.20 19.66
CA SER A 34 15.65 6.65 19.02
C SER A 34 15.40 5.36 18.22
N ASN A 35 14.20 4.74 18.32
CA ASN A 35 13.92 3.42 17.74
C ASN A 35 13.25 3.46 16.37
N ALA A 36 13.04 4.63 15.79
CA ALA A 36 12.32 4.75 14.50
C ALA A 36 13.18 4.46 13.25
N LYS A 37 14.51 4.42 13.37
CA LYS A 37 15.43 4.21 12.23
C LYS A 37 15.84 2.76 11.96
N GLY A 38 15.45 1.82 12.80
CA GLY A 38 15.87 0.41 12.70
C GLY A 38 14.77 -0.56 12.20
N SER A 39 13.53 -0.08 11.98
CA SER A 39 12.40 -0.98 11.76
C SER A 39 12.37 -1.58 10.36
N VAL A 40 12.76 -0.83 9.33
CA VAL A 40 12.66 -1.30 7.93
C VAL A 40 13.75 -2.32 7.60
N THR A 41 14.95 -2.15 8.16
CA THR A 41 16.09 -3.05 7.91
C THR A 41 15.95 -4.37 8.68
N ARG A 42 15.41 -4.35 9.89
CA ARG A 42 15.19 -5.56 10.69
C ARG A 42 14.13 -6.51 10.11
N HIS A 43 13.10 -5.99 9.45
CA HIS A 43 12.12 -6.83 8.74
C HIS A 43 12.70 -7.52 7.50
N LEU A 44 13.76 -6.98 6.89
CA LEU A 44 14.45 -7.59 5.75
C LEU A 44 15.39 -8.72 6.16
N GLU A 45 15.92 -8.71 7.38
CA GLU A 45 16.86 -9.72 7.87
C GLU A 45 16.20 -10.85 8.67
N ALA A 46 15.10 -10.58 9.37
CA ALA A 46 14.38 -11.56 10.18
C ALA A 46 13.62 -12.62 9.35
N ASN A 47 13.41 -12.41 8.06
CA ASN A 47 12.64 -13.30 7.18
C ASN A 47 13.52 -14.13 6.23
N ARG A 48 14.75 -14.45 6.59
CA ARG A 48 15.61 -15.36 5.81
C ARG A 48 15.27 -16.85 5.93
N GLY A 49 14.27 -17.22 6.68
CA GLY A 49 13.85 -18.62 6.84
C GLY A 49 12.44 -18.84 6.30
N GLU A 50 12.30 -19.63 5.26
CA GLU A 50 11.16 -20.45 4.78
C GLU A 50 9.71 -20.02 5.01
N ALA A 51 9.42 -18.98 5.79
CA ALA A 51 8.05 -18.65 6.21
C ALA A 51 7.19 -18.01 5.11
N TYR A 52 7.81 -17.34 4.13
CA TYR A 52 7.06 -16.60 3.09
C TYR A 52 7.60 -16.92 1.70
N THR A 53 6.85 -17.70 0.95
CA THR A 53 7.16 -18.02 -0.44
C THR A 53 6.16 -17.35 -1.38
N GLU A 54 6.62 -17.08 -2.58
CA GLU A 54 5.76 -16.62 -3.68
C GLU A 54 4.60 -17.59 -3.89
N ALA A 55 4.90 -18.90 -3.98
CA ALA A 55 3.92 -19.95 -4.16
C ALA A 55 2.78 -19.89 -3.12
N ARG A 56 3.11 -19.68 -1.85
CA ARG A 56 2.12 -19.59 -0.77
C ARG A 56 1.18 -18.39 -0.92
N LEU A 57 1.68 -17.27 -1.45
CA LEU A 57 0.87 -16.07 -1.63
C LEU A 57 -0.08 -16.18 -2.82
N ILE A 58 0.24 -16.99 -3.82
CA ILE A 58 -0.57 -17.18 -5.04
C ILE A 58 -1.43 -18.43 -5.00
N ASP A 59 -1.21 -19.33 -4.06
CA ASP A 59 -1.90 -20.63 -3.96
C ASP A 59 -3.44 -20.50 -3.88
N GLY A 60 -3.93 -19.45 -3.23
CA GLY A 60 -5.37 -19.18 -3.10
C GLY A 60 -6.00 -18.36 -4.23
N LEU A 61 -5.26 -18.05 -5.29
CA LEU A 61 -5.79 -17.30 -6.44
C LEU A 61 -6.57 -18.22 -7.38
N ASP A 62 -7.63 -17.67 -8.00
CA ASP A 62 -8.29 -18.31 -9.12
C ASP A 62 -7.38 -18.35 -10.36
N GLU A 63 -7.80 -19.06 -11.40
CA GLU A 63 -7.02 -19.29 -12.61
C GLU A 63 -6.69 -17.97 -13.33
N ASP A 64 -7.66 -17.10 -13.53
CA ASP A 64 -7.49 -15.81 -14.21
C ASP A 64 -6.46 -14.91 -13.50
N LEU A 65 -6.50 -14.86 -12.17
CA LEU A 65 -5.54 -14.10 -11.37
C LEU A 65 -4.16 -14.76 -11.35
N ARG A 66 -4.10 -16.06 -11.42
CA ARG A 66 -2.83 -16.80 -11.50
C ARG A 66 -2.15 -16.55 -12.84
N ASP A 67 -2.92 -16.54 -13.93
CA ASP A 67 -2.42 -16.19 -15.27
C ASP A 67 -1.96 -14.72 -15.33
N ALA A 68 -2.74 -13.81 -14.75
CA ALA A 68 -2.35 -12.42 -14.62
C ALA A 68 -1.04 -12.26 -13.81
N TRP A 69 -0.93 -12.99 -12.69
CA TRP A 69 0.30 -13.01 -11.91
C TRP A 69 1.50 -13.52 -12.72
N GLN A 70 1.36 -14.64 -13.41
CA GLN A 70 2.43 -15.24 -14.20
C GLN A 70 2.90 -14.27 -15.30
N LYS A 71 1.96 -13.70 -16.06
CA LYS A 71 2.28 -12.74 -17.13
C LYS A 71 3.01 -11.50 -16.58
N LEU A 72 2.54 -10.96 -15.44
CA LEU A 72 3.18 -9.83 -14.78
C LEU A 72 4.60 -10.16 -14.30
N ARG A 73 4.75 -11.32 -13.69
CA ARG A 73 6.03 -11.81 -13.17
C ARG A 73 7.06 -12.00 -14.29
N ASP A 74 6.66 -12.63 -15.39
CA ASP A 74 7.51 -12.90 -16.54
C ASP A 74 7.92 -11.60 -17.23
N PHE A 75 6.97 -10.67 -17.40
CA PHE A 75 7.28 -9.34 -17.90
C PHE A 75 8.33 -8.64 -17.02
N ALA A 76 8.10 -8.62 -15.71
CA ALA A 76 9.02 -7.96 -14.78
C ALA A 76 10.39 -8.65 -14.76
N ALA A 77 10.45 -9.98 -14.76
CA ALA A 77 11.69 -10.75 -14.81
C ALA A 77 12.51 -10.47 -16.08
N GLY A 78 11.85 -10.20 -17.21
CA GLY A 78 12.46 -9.84 -18.47
C GLY A 78 13.09 -8.45 -18.53
N LEU A 79 12.81 -7.56 -17.56
CA LEU A 79 13.38 -6.20 -17.55
C LEU A 79 14.87 -6.17 -17.23
N GLY A 80 15.41 -7.18 -16.55
CA GLY A 80 16.84 -7.27 -16.25
C GLY A 80 17.14 -7.77 -14.82
N PRO A 81 18.41 -7.65 -14.38
CA PRO A 81 18.84 -8.16 -13.09
C PRO A 81 18.11 -7.52 -11.91
N GLN A 82 17.47 -8.35 -11.10
CA GLN A 82 16.68 -7.92 -9.95
C GLN A 82 16.53 -9.05 -8.94
N ARG A 83 15.98 -8.75 -7.79
CA ARG A 83 15.57 -9.71 -6.77
C ARG A 83 14.04 -9.74 -6.69
N ILE A 84 13.48 -10.94 -6.71
CA ILE A 84 12.07 -11.19 -6.44
C ILE A 84 12.01 -11.96 -5.13
N TYR A 85 11.26 -11.46 -4.15
CA TYR A 85 11.14 -12.10 -2.85
C TYR A 85 9.77 -11.86 -2.22
N ALA A 86 9.30 -12.83 -1.45
CA ALA A 86 8.04 -12.74 -0.73
C ALA A 86 8.22 -12.08 0.64
N SER A 87 7.23 -11.33 1.04
CA SER A 87 6.97 -10.82 2.38
C SER A 87 5.67 -11.44 2.91
N PRO A 88 5.24 -11.19 4.15
CA PRO A 88 4.02 -11.82 4.69
C PRO A 88 2.75 -11.64 3.84
N LEU A 89 2.65 -10.54 3.08
CA LEU A 89 1.43 -10.18 2.33
C LEU A 89 1.70 -9.78 0.88
N SER A 90 2.96 -9.72 0.45
CA SER A 90 3.31 -9.13 -0.84
C SER A 90 4.53 -9.78 -1.45
N ILE A 91 4.60 -9.76 -2.77
CA ILE A 91 5.76 -10.18 -3.54
C ILE A 91 6.44 -8.93 -4.04
N MET A 92 7.72 -8.77 -3.70
CA MET A 92 8.51 -7.57 -3.88
C MET A 92 9.46 -7.75 -5.06
N PHE A 93 9.56 -6.75 -5.90
CA PHE A 93 10.49 -6.66 -7.03
C PHE A 93 11.47 -5.53 -6.76
N ALA A 94 12.77 -5.86 -6.69
CA ALA A 94 13.78 -4.92 -6.27
C ALA A 94 15.07 -5.04 -7.08
N ARG A 95 15.64 -3.90 -7.45
CA ARG A 95 17.05 -3.74 -7.81
C ARG A 95 17.86 -3.47 -6.52
N LYS A 96 18.44 -2.31 -6.33
CA LYS A 96 18.98 -1.89 -5.03
C LYS A 96 17.86 -1.60 -4.03
N VAL A 97 16.76 -1.02 -4.52
CA VAL A 97 15.55 -0.73 -3.77
C VAL A 97 14.34 -1.38 -4.44
N CYS A 98 13.27 -1.62 -3.68
CA CYS A 98 12.02 -2.06 -4.25
C CYS A 98 11.45 -0.97 -5.18
N TYR A 99 11.08 -1.35 -6.40
CA TYR A 99 10.51 -0.44 -7.38
C TYR A 99 9.04 -0.71 -7.67
N PHE A 100 8.56 -1.92 -7.42
CA PHE A 100 7.13 -2.21 -7.27
C PHE A 100 6.94 -3.47 -6.42
N PHE A 101 5.72 -3.68 -5.95
CA PHE A 101 5.33 -4.92 -5.32
C PHE A 101 3.90 -5.28 -5.66
N VAL A 102 3.59 -6.55 -5.57
CA VAL A 102 2.26 -7.10 -5.79
C VAL A 102 1.74 -7.68 -4.49
N ARG A 103 0.51 -7.32 -4.14
CA ARG A 103 -0.22 -7.91 -3.04
C ARG A 103 -1.41 -8.68 -3.59
N PRO A 104 -1.35 -10.00 -3.63
CA PRO A 104 -2.46 -10.83 -4.04
C PRO A 104 -3.65 -10.65 -3.10
N ARG A 105 -4.83 -10.43 -3.67
CA ARG A 105 -6.11 -10.42 -2.97
C ARG A 105 -6.99 -11.52 -3.55
N LYS A 106 -8.06 -11.86 -2.87
CA LYS A 106 -8.95 -12.93 -3.29
C LYS A 106 -9.53 -12.75 -4.72
N THR A 107 -9.76 -11.50 -5.13
CA THR A 107 -10.46 -11.16 -6.38
C THR A 107 -9.69 -10.20 -7.29
N PHE A 108 -8.48 -9.81 -6.94
CA PHE A 108 -7.61 -8.94 -7.74
C PHE A 108 -6.17 -8.94 -7.22
N LEU A 109 -5.26 -8.51 -8.06
CA LEU A 109 -3.88 -8.20 -7.66
C LEU A 109 -3.75 -6.68 -7.42
N GLU A 110 -3.24 -6.28 -6.26
CA GLU A 110 -2.81 -4.90 -6.00
C GLU A 110 -1.39 -4.74 -6.49
N VAL A 111 -1.20 -3.99 -7.57
CA VAL A 111 0.12 -3.65 -8.10
C VAL A 111 0.48 -2.24 -7.64
N TRP A 112 1.48 -2.14 -6.78
CA TRP A 112 1.95 -0.90 -6.17
C TRP A 112 3.26 -0.47 -6.81
N ILE A 113 3.27 0.63 -7.55
CA ILE A 113 4.38 1.10 -8.37
C ILE A 113 4.98 2.36 -7.76
N PHE A 114 6.28 2.36 -7.54
CA PHE A 114 7.03 3.46 -6.95
C PHE A 114 7.60 4.37 -8.02
N LEU A 115 7.09 5.60 -8.11
CA LEU A 115 7.52 6.59 -9.10
C LEU A 115 7.76 7.96 -8.46
N PRO A 116 8.58 8.82 -9.10
CA PRO A 116 8.74 10.21 -8.68
C PRO A 116 7.47 11.03 -8.90
N ARG A 117 6.54 10.55 -9.73
CA ARG A 117 5.30 11.21 -10.13
C ARG A 117 4.05 10.42 -9.76
N LYS A 118 2.94 11.14 -9.65
CA LYS A 118 1.61 10.55 -9.54
C LYS A 118 1.11 10.16 -10.94
N ILE A 119 0.53 8.97 -11.07
CA ILE A 119 -0.15 8.54 -12.29
C ILE A 119 -1.59 9.06 -12.23
N LYS A 120 -2.01 9.77 -13.30
CA LYS A 120 -3.38 10.29 -13.41
C LYS A 120 -4.37 9.11 -13.44
N GLY A 121 -5.44 9.21 -12.67
CA GLY A 121 -6.48 8.17 -12.60
C GLY A 121 -6.21 7.06 -11.60
N LEU A 122 -4.98 6.92 -11.08
CA LEU A 122 -4.67 5.93 -10.05
C LEU A 122 -4.71 6.53 -8.64
N ARG A 123 -5.06 5.70 -7.67
CA ARG A 123 -4.86 6.03 -6.26
C ARG A 123 -3.37 6.10 -5.98
N SER A 124 -2.92 7.20 -5.39
CA SER A 124 -1.52 7.39 -5.04
C SER A 124 -1.39 7.72 -3.57
N MET A 125 -0.37 7.16 -2.93
CA MET A 125 0.04 7.45 -1.57
C MET A 125 1.46 8.03 -1.56
N HIS A 126 1.89 8.56 -0.42
CA HIS A 126 3.28 9.00 -0.24
C HIS A 126 4.24 7.83 -0.45
N GLY A 127 5.25 8.07 -1.26
CA GLY A 127 6.34 7.13 -1.50
C GLY A 127 7.31 7.04 -0.32
N PRO A 128 8.16 6.01 -0.31
CA PRO A 128 9.04 5.72 0.83
C PRO A 128 10.23 6.68 0.98
N THR A 129 10.54 7.46 -0.03
CA THR A 129 11.73 8.34 -0.03
C THR A 129 11.48 9.68 -0.69
N LYS A 130 12.36 10.67 -0.45
CA LYS A 130 12.30 11.98 -1.12
C LYS A 130 12.43 11.89 -2.66
N LYS A 131 13.12 10.87 -3.18
CA LYS A 131 13.25 10.63 -4.63
C LYS A 131 12.02 9.93 -5.18
N VAL A 132 11.52 8.90 -4.49
CA VAL A 132 10.30 8.18 -4.82
C VAL A 132 9.14 8.82 -4.06
N LYS A 133 8.49 9.79 -4.66
CA LYS A 133 7.46 10.60 -4.00
C LYS A 133 6.09 9.93 -3.95
N HIS A 134 5.84 9.00 -4.86
CA HIS A 134 4.51 8.40 -5.04
C HIS A 134 4.58 6.88 -5.11
N CYS A 135 3.62 6.26 -4.43
CA CYS A 135 3.30 4.85 -4.53
C CYS A 135 1.92 4.75 -5.20
N ASN A 136 1.90 4.37 -6.46
CA ASN A 136 0.69 4.34 -7.28
C ASN A 136 0.08 2.94 -7.28
N LEU A 137 -1.23 2.83 -7.02
CA LEU A 137 -1.96 1.57 -6.97
C LEU A 137 -2.71 1.32 -8.27
N CYS A 138 -2.37 0.24 -8.94
CA CYS A 138 -3.16 -0.35 -10.01
C CYS A 138 -3.79 -1.67 -9.52
N LYS A 139 -5.05 -1.92 -9.87
CA LYS A 139 -5.73 -3.19 -9.62
C LYS A 139 -5.80 -3.98 -10.91
N VAL A 140 -5.40 -5.23 -10.85
CA VAL A 140 -5.42 -6.16 -11.97
C VAL A 140 -6.32 -7.32 -11.62
N VAL A 141 -7.27 -7.64 -12.48
CA VAL A 141 -8.23 -8.75 -12.33
C VAL A 141 -8.08 -9.79 -13.43
N HIS A 142 -7.40 -9.47 -14.53
CA HIS A 142 -7.25 -10.33 -15.69
C HIS A 142 -5.88 -10.16 -16.36
N ALA A 143 -5.36 -11.21 -16.99
CA ALA A 143 -4.07 -11.18 -17.68
C ALA A 143 -3.98 -10.16 -18.82
N ASP A 144 -5.11 -9.84 -19.46
CA ASP A 144 -5.15 -8.84 -20.54
C ASP A 144 -4.80 -7.42 -20.09
N GLN A 145 -4.95 -7.15 -18.79
CA GLN A 145 -4.57 -5.86 -18.21
C GLN A 145 -3.05 -5.68 -18.02
N ILE A 146 -2.27 -6.77 -18.24
CA ILE A 146 -0.81 -6.72 -18.20
C ILE A 146 -0.29 -6.33 -19.59
N GLU A 147 -0.54 -5.09 -19.94
CA GLU A 147 -0.11 -4.43 -21.17
C GLU A 147 0.04 -2.93 -20.92
N GLU A 148 0.30 -2.15 -21.95
CA GLU A 148 0.33 -0.69 -21.81
C GLU A 148 -1.03 -0.16 -21.34
N PRO A 149 -1.03 0.79 -20.41
CA PRO A 149 0.13 1.55 -19.89
C PRO A 149 0.78 0.95 -18.62
N LEU A 150 0.30 -0.17 -18.07
CA LEU A 150 0.82 -0.75 -16.82
C LEU A 150 2.28 -1.20 -16.97
N THR A 151 2.61 -1.86 -18.08
CA THR A 151 3.96 -2.34 -18.38
C THR A 151 4.96 -1.18 -18.51
N ASP A 152 4.55 -0.05 -19.08
CA ASP A 152 5.38 1.14 -19.18
C ASP A 152 5.67 1.77 -17.83
N TRP A 153 4.68 1.83 -16.94
CA TRP A 153 4.89 2.33 -15.58
C TRP A 153 5.85 1.45 -14.76
N ILE A 154 5.77 0.13 -14.95
CA ILE A 154 6.69 -0.82 -14.29
C ILE A 154 8.09 -0.67 -14.86
N ARG A 155 8.24 -0.52 -16.18
CA ARG A 155 9.53 -0.27 -16.85
C ARG A 155 10.13 1.06 -16.37
N GLU A 156 9.35 2.15 -16.34
CA GLU A 156 9.78 3.44 -15.80
C GLU A 156 10.27 3.30 -14.34
N ALA A 157 9.55 2.56 -13.51
CA ALA A 157 9.94 2.34 -12.12
C ALA A 157 11.22 1.50 -12.00
N PHE A 158 11.41 0.51 -12.86
CA PHE A 158 12.63 -0.30 -12.95
C PHE A 158 13.84 0.55 -13.34
N GLU A 159 13.73 1.39 -14.38
CA GLU A 159 14.79 2.28 -14.84
C GLU A 159 15.13 3.35 -13.81
N PHE A 160 14.11 3.87 -13.13
CA PHE A 160 14.29 4.86 -12.06
C PHE A 160 14.95 4.28 -10.80
N ALA A 161 14.81 2.98 -10.55
CA ALA A 161 15.44 2.32 -9.41
C ALA A 161 16.95 2.19 -9.65
N PRO A 162 17.79 2.63 -8.69
CA PRO A 162 19.24 2.55 -8.85
C PRO A 162 19.70 1.10 -9.02
N GLU A 163 20.71 0.90 -9.85
CA GLU A 163 21.42 -0.37 -9.95
C GLU A 163 22.15 -0.74 -8.66
N ARG A 164 22.49 -2.02 -8.54
CA ARG A 164 23.26 -2.54 -7.40
C ARG A 164 24.63 -1.93 -7.33
#